data_1801e63b3fecdc0794288612642dcb50
#
_entry.id   1801e63b3fecdc0794288612642dcb50
#
_cell.length_a   1.000
_cell.length_b   1.000
_cell.length_c   1.000
_cell.angle_alpha   90.00
_cell.angle_beta   90.00
_cell.angle_gamma   90.00
#
_symmetry.space_group_name_H-M   'P 1'
#
loop_
_entity.id
_entity.type
_entity.pdbx_description
1 polymer ?
#
loop_
_entity_poly.entity_id
_entity_poly.type
_entity_poly.pdbx_seq_one_letter_code
_entity_poly.pdbx_strand_id
1 'polypeptide(L)'
;MYSEVESRTGEFLKQVTSLLGDAAVKVSAQDLEPYSTDWRKRYVGKPLAVLLPSDIRQVSEIVRLANRLKVSLVPQGGNTGLSGGATPDQSGQQVILSLARLQRVRSQDAANKTITVEAGVTLKQVQEIAESMGLLFPLSLGAEGSATIGGNLATNAGGTAVLRYGNARNLCLGIEVVTANGEVWDGLRGLRKDNTGYDLRDLFIGSEGTLGLITAAVLTLFPKPLGVMTALARVSCPADALRLLEIAQARRDAALTGFEFMSAVSTQLVTQYFPDIAKVGAEIIGGADTSTRGADAAAVANPVSVRGSHDSVLLEISHPESESAATEMLEQVMARALEESVISDAIVAQSYAQAKNLWHLRETITLAAAEDGPHIKHDIALPISSLVSFISEMDQEMLTAYPGIRLINFGHFGDGNLHYNVAPPVTAVAGPSGLEAAQRRQHYVEFLSCHEDTIRKRVHDRVIAMNGSISAEHGLGQLRRDEAKRYKSPVEMNLMCALKAALDPNGILNPGKVL
;
A
#
# COMPACT_ATOMS: atom_id res chain seq x y z
N MET A 1 17.89 -6.83 37.03
CA MET A 1 17.29 -6.38 35.75
C MET A 1 16.80 -7.56 34.87
N TYR A 2 17.63 -8.53 34.45
CA TYR A 2 17.15 -9.70 33.67
C TYR A 2 16.12 -10.54 34.42
N SER A 3 16.34 -10.87 35.69
CA SER A 3 15.41 -11.65 36.51
C SER A 3 14.05 -10.97 36.77
N GLU A 4 14.02 -9.63 36.81
CA GLU A 4 12.78 -8.88 36.98
C GLU A 4 11.94 -8.82 35.71
N VAL A 5 12.58 -8.76 34.54
CA VAL A 5 11.89 -8.80 33.25
C VAL A 5 11.28 -10.18 33.02
N GLU A 6 12.04 -11.25 33.28
CA GLU A 6 11.55 -12.62 33.20
C GLU A 6 10.39 -12.88 34.16
N SER A 7 10.45 -12.34 35.37
CA SER A 7 9.36 -12.44 36.35
C SER A 7 8.10 -11.74 35.87
N ARG A 8 8.22 -10.51 35.30
CA ARG A 8 7.08 -9.72 34.79
C ARG A 8 6.43 -10.36 33.56
N THR A 9 7.25 -10.82 32.60
CA THR A 9 6.75 -11.48 31.39
C THR A 9 6.12 -12.84 31.71
N GLY A 10 6.68 -13.59 32.64
CA GLY A 10 6.10 -14.85 33.12
C GLY A 10 4.73 -14.64 33.81
N GLU A 11 4.63 -13.62 34.68
CA GLU A 11 3.36 -13.24 35.31
C GLU A 11 2.32 -12.77 34.28
N PHE A 12 2.76 -11.96 33.28
CA PHE A 12 1.89 -11.54 32.19
C PHE A 12 1.33 -12.74 31.44
N LEU A 13 2.18 -13.67 30.98
CA LEU A 13 1.76 -14.87 30.25
C LEU A 13 0.80 -15.71 31.05
N LYS A 14 1.05 -15.92 32.35
CA LYS A 14 0.15 -16.67 33.23
C LYS A 14 -1.25 -16.04 33.28
N GLN A 15 -1.33 -14.72 33.47
CA GLN A 15 -2.61 -14.01 33.57
C GLN A 15 -3.35 -13.98 32.24
N VAL A 16 -2.67 -13.73 31.11
CA VAL A 16 -3.33 -13.74 29.79
C VAL A 16 -3.77 -15.14 29.38
N THR A 17 -3.03 -16.17 29.75
CA THR A 17 -3.45 -17.57 29.51
C THR A 17 -4.71 -17.90 30.31
N SER A 18 -4.79 -17.46 31.55
CA SER A 18 -6.03 -17.61 32.35
C SER A 18 -7.22 -16.85 31.74
N LEU A 19 -6.97 -15.70 31.10
CA LEU A 19 -8.00 -14.86 30.45
C LEU A 19 -8.49 -15.47 29.14
N LEU A 20 -7.57 -15.93 28.30
CA LEU A 20 -7.84 -16.33 26.91
C LEU A 20 -8.01 -17.84 26.71
N GLY A 21 -7.46 -18.65 27.62
CA GLY A 21 -7.26 -20.09 27.45
C GLY A 21 -6.02 -20.42 26.60
N ASP A 22 -5.45 -21.61 26.78
CA ASP A 22 -4.20 -22.06 26.13
C ASP A 22 -4.26 -22.00 24.60
N ALA A 23 -5.40 -22.32 23.99
CA ALA A 23 -5.57 -22.32 22.54
C ALA A 23 -5.37 -20.95 21.90
N ALA A 24 -5.60 -19.86 22.64
CA ALA A 24 -5.49 -18.48 22.16
C ALA A 24 -4.16 -17.80 22.53
N VAL A 25 -3.25 -18.50 23.21
CA VAL A 25 -1.91 -18.03 23.56
C VAL A 25 -0.87 -18.94 22.89
N LYS A 26 -0.15 -18.41 21.92
CA LYS A 26 0.86 -19.15 21.14
C LYS A 26 2.25 -18.81 21.68
N VAL A 27 3.03 -19.84 22.01
CA VAL A 27 4.38 -19.68 22.57
C VAL A 27 5.41 -20.63 21.92
N SER A 28 4.96 -21.68 21.20
CA SER A 28 5.89 -22.58 20.53
C SER A 28 6.50 -21.91 19.29
N ALA A 29 7.75 -22.21 18.95
CA ALA A 29 8.42 -21.65 17.78
C ALA A 29 7.62 -21.87 16.49
N GLN A 30 7.01 -23.05 16.34
CA GLN A 30 6.19 -23.40 15.18
C GLN A 30 4.92 -22.52 15.09
N ASP A 31 4.26 -22.25 16.22
CA ASP A 31 3.06 -21.41 16.27
C ASP A 31 3.37 -19.91 16.08
N LEU A 32 4.58 -19.47 16.46
CA LEU A 32 5.02 -18.08 16.35
C LEU A 32 5.47 -17.69 14.92
N GLU A 33 6.00 -18.64 14.17
CA GLU A 33 6.63 -18.41 12.86
C GLU A 33 5.73 -17.64 11.87
N PRO A 34 4.43 -17.95 11.67
CA PRO A 34 3.57 -17.24 10.72
C PRO A 34 3.34 -15.75 11.04
N TYR A 35 3.54 -15.37 12.31
CA TYR A 35 3.34 -14.01 12.82
C TYR A 35 4.63 -13.19 12.90
N SER A 36 5.78 -13.87 12.84
CA SER A 36 7.09 -13.28 13.19
C SER A 36 7.76 -12.57 12.03
N THR A 37 7.32 -12.79 10.80
CA THR A 37 7.98 -12.30 9.59
C THR A 37 7.04 -11.38 8.80
N ASP A 38 7.56 -10.24 8.33
CA ASP A 38 6.81 -9.36 7.45
C ASP A 38 6.61 -9.97 6.06
N TRP A 39 5.63 -9.46 5.32
CA TRP A 39 5.29 -9.96 3.99
C TRP A 39 6.48 -9.97 3.01
N ARG A 40 7.38 -8.99 3.10
CA ARG A 40 8.60 -8.92 2.27
C ARG A 40 9.74 -9.82 2.73
N LYS A 41 9.60 -10.49 3.88
CA LYS A 41 10.68 -11.24 4.55
C LYS A 41 11.93 -10.38 4.85
N ARG A 42 11.75 -9.07 4.97
CA ARG A 42 12.81 -8.12 5.31
C ARG A 42 13.03 -8.06 6.83
N TYR A 43 11.95 -8.12 7.58
CA TYR A 43 11.98 -8.12 9.03
C TYR A 43 11.51 -9.46 9.56
N VAL A 44 12.37 -10.07 10.34
CA VAL A 44 12.06 -11.30 11.08
C VAL A 44 12.17 -10.96 12.56
N GLY A 45 11.07 -11.00 13.29
CA GLY A 45 11.04 -10.70 14.71
C GLY A 45 11.15 -11.95 15.56
N LYS A 46 11.34 -11.74 16.88
CA LYS A 46 11.31 -12.80 17.88
C LYS A 46 10.29 -12.43 18.96
N PRO A 47 9.00 -12.75 18.78
CA PRO A 47 7.98 -12.46 19.78
C PRO A 47 8.11 -13.37 21.00
N LEU A 48 7.72 -12.87 22.16
CA LEU A 48 7.54 -13.66 23.40
C LEU A 48 6.35 -14.61 23.25
N ALA A 49 5.25 -14.13 22.70
CA ALA A 49 4.01 -14.86 22.46
C ALA A 49 3.16 -14.16 21.39
N VAL A 50 2.17 -14.89 20.86
CA VAL A 50 1.06 -14.33 20.09
C VAL A 50 -0.24 -14.54 20.84
N LEU A 51 -1.00 -13.46 21.04
CA LEU A 51 -2.30 -13.46 21.69
C LEU A 51 -3.41 -13.27 20.67
N LEU A 52 -4.45 -14.08 20.77
CA LEU A 52 -5.58 -14.14 19.83
C LEU A 52 -6.91 -13.85 20.55
N PRO A 53 -7.16 -12.61 21.05
CA PRO A 53 -8.43 -12.25 21.67
C PRO A 53 -9.59 -12.36 20.67
N SER A 54 -10.78 -12.72 21.17
CA SER A 54 -11.99 -12.88 20.37
C SER A 54 -13.03 -11.78 20.59
N ASP A 55 -12.82 -10.90 21.55
CA ASP A 55 -13.70 -9.78 21.84
C ASP A 55 -12.95 -8.58 22.44
N ILE A 56 -13.62 -7.43 22.46
CA ILE A 56 -13.07 -6.15 22.95
C ILE A 56 -12.68 -6.18 24.43
N ARG A 57 -13.39 -6.95 25.26
CA ARG A 57 -13.10 -7.04 26.71
C ARG A 57 -11.76 -7.75 26.92
N GLN A 58 -11.50 -8.81 26.16
CA GLN A 58 -10.21 -9.49 26.19
C GLN A 58 -9.08 -8.57 25.74
N VAL A 59 -9.27 -7.78 24.67
CA VAL A 59 -8.27 -6.78 24.23
C VAL A 59 -8.01 -5.75 25.34
N SER A 60 -9.06 -5.17 25.93
CA SER A 60 -8.97 -4.21 27.04
C SER A 60 -8.18 -4.77 28.23
N GLU A 61 -8.50 -5.98 28.69
CA GLU A 61 -7.81 -6.61 29.82
C GLU A 61 -6.35 -6.94 29.50
N ILE A 62 -6.04 -7.42 28.29
CA ILE A 62 -4.66 -7.65 27.84
C ILE A 62 -3.86 -6.34 27.92
N VAL A 63 -4.42 -5.24 27.40
CA VAL A 63 -3.74 -3.94 27.41
C VAL A 63 -3.54 -3.43 28.85
N ARG A 64 -4.53 -3.58 29.75
CA ARG A 64 -4.38 -3.24 31.17
C ARG A 64 -3.26 -4.04 31.84
N LEU A 65 -3.20 -5.33 31.57
CA LEU A 65 -2.14 -6.20 32.08
C LEU A 65 -0.77 -5.78 31.54
N ALA A 66 -0.69 -5.53 30.24
CA ALA A 66 0.53 -5.09 29.57
C ALA A 66 1.01 -3.75 30.13
N ASN A 67 0.12 -2.79 30.33
CA ASN A 67 0.44 -1.48 30.91
C ASN A 67 0.95 -1.61 32.36
N ARG A 68 0.25 -2.38 33.19
CA ARG A 68 0.63 -2.61 34.58
C ARG A 68 1.99 -3.29 34.71
N LEU A 69 2.25 -4.30 33.87
CA LEU A 69 3.48 -5.11 33.90
C LEU A 69 4.56 -4.59 32.95
N LYS A 70 4.29 -3.49 32.24
CA LYS A 70 5.18 -2.86 31.24
C LYS A 70 5.68 -3.85 30.18
N VAL A 71 4.75 -4.64 29.64
CA VAL A 71 5.00 -5.56 28.52
C VAL A 71 4.61 -4.88 27.22
N SER A 72 5.50 -4.89 26.26
CA SER A 72 5.28 -4.26 24.95
C SER A 72 4.39 -5.10 24.05
N LEU A 73 3.39 -4.46 23.44
CA LEU A 73 2.44 -5.06 22.51
C LEU A 73 2.71 -4.59 21.08
N VAL A 74 2.77 -5.54 20.15
CA VAL A 74 2.83 -5.28 18.71
C VAL A 74 1.49 -5.67 18.10
N PRO A 75 0.61 -4.73 17.74
CA PRO A 75 -0.67 -5.05 17.14
C PRO A 75 -0.48 -5.58 15.73
N GLN A 76 -1.25 -6.63 15.39
CA GLN A 76 -1.18 -7.25 14.09
C GLN A 76 -2.58 -7.57 13.57
N GLY A 77 -2.89 -7.13 12.34
CA GLY A 77 -4.06 -7.53 11.57
C GLY A 77 -3.71 -8.67 10.61
N GLY A 78 -3.88 -8.45 9.31
CA GLY A 78 -3.57 -9.43 8.26
C GLY A 78 -2.08 -9.61 7.93
N ASN A 79 -1.18 -8.91 8.59
CA ASN A 79 0.27 -8.92 8.37
C ASN A 79 0.70 -8.67 6.91
N THR A 80 -0.04 -7.84 6.19
CA THR A 80 0.19 -7.49 4.78
C THR A 80 1.04 -6.24 4.58
N GLY A 81 1.40 -5.54 5.67
CA GLY A 81 2.15 -4.30 5.65
C GLY A 81 3.58 -4.46 5.12
N LEU A 82 4.09 -3.41 4.47
CA LEU A 82 5.37 -3.41 3.75
C LEU A 82 6.52 -2.70 4.48
N SER A 83 6.24 -2.09 5.63
CA SER A 83 7.20 -1.28 6.40
C SER A 83 7.60 -1.91 7.75
N GLY A 84 7.24 -3.18 7.99
CA GLY A 84 7.56 -3.89 9.23
C GLY A 84 6.80 -3.38 10.46
N GLY A 85 5.69 -2.65 10.29
CA GLY A 85 4.90 -2.06 11.37
C GLY A 85 4.28 -3.09 12.31
N ALA A 86 3.94 -4.28 11.81
CA ALA A 86 3.32 -5.37 12.57
C ALA A 86 4.31 -6.46 13.02
N THR A 87 5.63 -6.25 12.83
CA THR A 87 6.67 -7.23 13.16
C THR A 87 7.39 -6.83 14.44
N PRO A 88 7.53 -7.74 15.45
CA PRO A 88 8.26 -7.45 16.68
C PRO A 88 9.78 -7.30 16.42
N ASP A 89 10.50 -6.85 17.44
CA ASP A 89 11.96 -6.82 17.42
C ASP A 89 12.59 -8.20 17.73
N GLN A 90 13.94 -8.24 17.82
CA GLN A 90 14.70 -9.44 18.10
C GLN A 90 14.89 -9.72 19.59
N SER A 91 14.34 -8.91 20.49
CA SER A 91 14.58 -9.00 21.94
C SER A 91 13.95 -10.25 22.57
N GLY A 92 12.90 -10.81 21.96
CA GLY A 92 12.11 -11.87 22.58
C GLY A 92 11.20 -11.39 23.72
N GLN A 93 11.00 -10.08 23.87
CA GLN A 93 10.23 -9.48 24.98
C GLN A 93 8.91 -8.85 24.53
N GLN A 94 8.72 -8.65 23.23
CA GLN A 94 7.49 -8.10 22.68
C GLN A 94 6.45 -9.19 22.44
N VAL A 95 5.20 -8.87 22.67
CA VAL A 95 4.06 -9.77 22.48
C VAL A 95 3.27 -9.29 21.27
N ILE A 96 3.01 -10.18 20.33
CA ILE A 96 2.10 -9.89 19.21
C ILE A 96 0.65 -9.99 19.71
N LEU A 97 -0.12 -8.93 19.50
CA LEU A 97 -1.56 -8.91 19.73
C LEU A 97 -2.28 -8.95 18.39
N SER A 98 -2.69 -10.15 18.00
CA SER A 98 -3.41 -10.34 16.73
C SER A 98 -4.90 -10.06 16.90
N LEU A 99 -5.41 -9.10 16.13
CA LEU A 99 -6.83 -8.74 16.13
C LEU A 99 -7.63 -9.54 15.08
N ALA A 100 -7.03 -10.52 14.44
CA ALA A 100 -7.63 -11.27 13.34
C ALA A 100 -8.92 -12.05 13.74
N ARG A 101 -9.16 -12.29 15.04
CA ARG A 101 -10.38 -12.96 15.52
C ARG A 101 -11.54 -12.01 15.81
N LEU A 102 -11.34 -10.70 15.74
CA LEU A 102 -12.41 -9.69 15.84
C LEU A 102 -13.11 -9.57 14.49
N GLN A 103 -14.02 -10.47 14.15
CA GLN A 103 -14.56 -10.63 12.79
C GLN A 103 -16.07 -10.39 12.69
N ARG A 104 -16.70 -9.78 13.69
CA ARG A 104 -18.15 -9.57 13.66
C ARG A 104 -18.50 -8.36 12.80
N VAL A 105 -19.54 -8.52 11.97
CA VAL A 105 -20.29 -7.42 11.39
C VAL A 105 -21.35 -7.01 12.42
N ARG A 106 -21.18 -5.82 13.01
CA ARG A 106 -22.02 -5.38 14.13
C ARG A 106 -23.33 -4.76 13.66
N SER A 107 -23.30 -4.05 12.53
CA SER A 107 -24.51 -3.48 11.92
C SER A 107 -24.33 -3.18 10.44
N GLN A 108 -25.45 -3.16 9.73
CA GLN A 108 -25.57 -2.74 8.33
C GLN A 108 -26.74 -1.75 8.26
N ASP A 109 -26.48 -0.54 7.77
CA ASP A 109 -27.48 0.52 7.66
C ASP A 109 -27.54 1.03 6.22
N ALA A 110 -28.48 0.48 5.46
CA ALA A 110 -28.67 0.83 4.05
C ALA A 110 -29.13 2.28 3.87
N ALA A 111 -29.92 2.83 4.80
CA ALA A 111 -30.41 4.20 4.71
C ALA A 111 -29.27 5.21 4.94
N ASN A 112 -28.41 4.95 5.92
CA ASN A 112 -27.23 5.78 6.17
C ASN A 112 -26.05 5.43 5.25
N LYS A 113 -26.16 4.32 4.51
CA LYS A 113 -25.08 3.75 3.67
C LYS A 113 -23.81 3.54 4.50
N THR A 114 -23.95 2.80 5.58
CA THR A 114 -22.82 2.46 6.47
C THR A 114 -22.83 1.00 6.86
N ILE A 115 -21.65 0.50 7.18
CA ILE A 115 -21.44 -0.80 7.79
C ILE A 115 -20.53 -0.62 9.00
N THR A 116 -20.88 -1.27 10.12
CA THR A 116 -20.03 -1.32 11.32
C THR A 116 -19.42 -2.70 11.44
N VAL A 117 -18.09 -2.76 11.39
CA VAL A 117 -17.33 -4.02 11.42
C VAL A 117 -16.23 -3.99 12.45
N GLU A 118 -15.88 -5.15 12.98
CA GLU A 118 -14.72 -5.31 13.84
C GLU A 118 -13.41 -5.30 13.02
N ALA A 119 -12.31 -4.99 13.70
CA ALA A 119 -11.00 -4.72 13.09
C ALA A 119 -10.40 -5.89 12.30
N GLY A 120 -10.75 -7.13 12.63
CA GLY A 120 -10.26 -8.35 11.97
C GLY A 120 -11.07 -8.77 10.75
N VAL A 121 -12.19 -8.09 10.43
CA VAL A 121 -12.91 -8.31 9.16
C VAL A 121 -12.00 -7.93 8.01
N THR A 122 -11.90 -8.78 6.97
CA THR A 122 -11.07 -8.50 5.81
C THR A 122 -11.71 -7.48 4.89
N LEU A 123 -10.90 -6.78 4.11
CA LEU A 123 -11.37 -5.82 3.11
C LEU A 123 -12.33 -6.49 2.12
N LYS A 124 -11.98 -7.67 1.63
CA LYS A 124 -12.81 -8.46 0.72
C LYS A 124 -14.19 -8.78 1.31
N GLN A 125 -14.25 -9.17 2.59
CA GLN A 125 -15.53 -9.43 3.25
C GLN A 125 -16.42 -8.18 3.31
N VAL A 126 -15.84 -7.00 3.58
CA VAL A 126 -16.60 -5.74 3.57
C VAL A 126 -17.13 -5.42 2.18
N GLN A 127 -16.33 -5.61 1.14
CA GLN A 127 -16.73 -5.41 -0.25
C GLN A 127 -17.90 -6.35 -0.64
N GLU A 128 -17.79 -7.64 -0.32
CA GLU A 128 -18.83 -8.64 -0.59
C GLU A 128 -20.15 -8.32 0.13
N ILE A 129 -20.07 -7.87 1.39
CA ILE A 129 -21.27 -7.45 2.14
C ILE A 129 -21.87 -6.19 1.55
N ALA A 130 -21.06 -5.17 1.21
CA ALA A 130 -21.54 -3.96 0.57
C ALA A 130 -22.23 -4.29 -0.76
N GLU A 131 -21.66 -5.19 -1.56
CA GLU A 131 -22.26 -5.65 -2.81
C GLU A 131 -23.62 -6.34 -2.59
N SER A 132 -23.75 -7.18 -1.56
CA SER A 132 -25.02 -7.82 -1.18
C SER A 132 -26.12 -6.81 -0.79
N MET A 133 -25.72 -5.61 -0.35
CA MET A 133 -26.60 -4.49 -0.05
C MET A 133 -26.90 -3.61 -1.28
N GLY A 134 -26.37 -3.93 -2.47
CA GLY A 134 -26.43 -3.08 -3.68
C GLY A 134 -25.56 -1.82 -3.58
N LEU A 135 -24.56 -1.84 -2.70
CA LEU A 135 -23.66 -0.73 -2.44
C LEU A 135 -22.21 -1.12 -2.77
N LEU A 136 -21.31 -0.15 -2.70
CA LEU A 136 -19.88 -0.28 -2.95
C LEU A 136 -19.09 0.18 -1.72
N PHE A 137 -18.12 -0.62 -1.27
CA PHE A 137 -17.01 -0.15 -0.45
C PHE A 137 -15.78 0.01 -1.35
N PRO A 138 -15.34 1.25 -1.65
CA PRO A 138 -14.45 1.50 -2.78
C PRO A 138 -12.95 1.34 -2.48
N LEU A 139 -12.55 1.02 -1.25
CA LEU A 139 -11.15 0.72 -0.97
C LEU A 139 -10.74 -0.54 -1.74
N SER A 140 -9.69 -0.45 -2.56
CA SER A 140 -9.16 -1.57 -3.35
C SER A 140 -7.64 -1.54 -3.36
N LEU A 141 -7.03 -2.65 -2.95
CA LEU A 141 -5.58 -2.83 -2.84
C LEU A 141 -5.20 -4.31 -3.07
N GLY A 142 -3.94 -4.57 -3.42
CA GLY A 142 -3.51 -5.91 -3.84
C GLY A 142 -3.65 -7.05 -2.81
N ALA A 143 -3.99 -6.75 -1.55
CA ALA A 143 -4.08 -7.74 -0.47
C ALA A 143 -5.51 -7.87 0.12
N GLU A 144 -6.55 -7.60 -0.65
CA GLU A 144 -7.96 -7.53 -0.19
C GLU A 144 -8.41 -8.74 0.62
N GLY A 145 -7.98 -9.94 0.23
CA GLY A 145 -8.35 -11.19 0.91
C GLY A 145 -7.73 -11.38 2.30
N SER A 146 -6.66 -10.65 2.62
CA SER A 146 -5.89 -10.80 3.86
C SER A 146 -5.80 -9.51 4.68
N ALA A 147 -5.80 -8.35 4.03
CA ALA A 147 -5.79 -7.06 4.72
C ALA A 147 -7.07 -6.88 5.52
N THR A 148 -6.94 -6.52 6.80
CA THR A 148 -8.05 -6.32 7.71
C THR A 148 -8.39 -4.85 7.87
N ILE A 149 -9.64 -4.52 8.17
CA ILE A 149 -10.11 -3.14 8.33
C ILE A 149 -9.32 -2.38 9.39
N GLY A 150 -9.02 -3.01 10.53
CA GLY A 150 -8.18 -2.38 11.56
C GLY A 150 -6.77 -2.07 11.07
N GLY A 151 -6.17 -2.96 10.25
CA GLY A 151 -4.88 -2.74 9.62
C GLY A 151 -4.93 -1.61 8.59
N ASN A 152 -5.93 -1.60 7.72
CA ASN A 152 -6.12 -0.56 6.70
C ASN A 152 -6.30 0.83 7.33
N LEU A 153 -7.04 0.93 8.42
CA LEU A 153 -7.20 2.18 9.17
C LEU A 153 -5.92 2.57 9.91
N ALA A 154 -5.24 1.60 10.55
CA ALA A 154 -4.01 1.87 11.30
C ALA A 154 -2.90 2.45 10.41
N THR A 155 -2.84 2.09 9.13
CA THR A 155 -1.89 2.61 8.15
C THR A 155 -2.49 3.70 7.25
N ASN A 156 -3.77 4.02 7.39
CA ASN A 156 -4.49 4.89 6.48
C ASN A 156 -4.33 4.45 5.01
N ALA A 157 -4.60 3.18 4.75
CA ALA A 157 -4.34 2.55 3.46
C ALA A 157 -5.00 3.30 2.29
N GLY A 158 -4.26 3.44 1.21
CA GLY A 158 -4.72 3.94 -0.08
C GLY A 158 -5.13 2.80 -1.02
N GLY A 159 -5.02 3.03 -2.32
CA GLY A 159 -5.31 2.07 -3.38
C GLY A 159 -5.79 2.76 -4.65
N THR A 160 -6.30 1.99 -5.60
CA THR A 160 -6.59 2.46 -6.97
C THR A 160 -7.70 3.51 -7.07
N ALA A 161 -8.68 3.49 -6.14
CA ALA A 161 -9.85 4.37 -6.19
C ALA A 161 -9.74 5.63 -5.30
N VAL A 162 -8.56 5.92 -4.75
CA VAL A 162 -8.30 7.09 -3.88
C VAL A 162 -8.63 8.39 -4.58
N LEU A 163 -8.35 8.49 -5.87
CA LEU A 163 -8.65 9.66 -6.71
C LEU A 163 -10.10 10.14 -6.55
N ARG A 164 -11.05 9.24 -6.39
CA ARG A 164 -12.48 9.55 -6.25
C ARG A 164 -13.00 9.51 -4.83
N TYR A 165 -12.59 8.51 -4.07
CA TYR A 165 -13.23 8.19 -2.79
C TYR A 165 -12.34 8.49 -1.59
N GLY A 166 -11.07 8.83 -1.82
CA GLY A 166 -10.09 9.02 -0.76
C GLY A 166 -9.57 7.69 -0.21
N ASN A 167 -8.68 7.80 0.76
CA ASN A 167 -8.07 6.67 1.45
C ASN A 167 -8.95 6.15 2.62
N ALA A 168 -8.46 5.17 3.38
CA ALA A 168 -9.22 4.54 4.48
C ALA A 168 -9.78 5.56 5.50
N ARG A 169 -9.06 6.66 5.78
CA ARG A 169 -9.51 7.76 6.65
C ARG A 169 -10.78 8.41 6.14
N ASN A 170 -10.84 8.71 4.85
CA ASN A 170 -12.02 9.34 4.22
C ASN A 170 -13.24 8.41 4.20
N LEU A 171 -12.99 7.11 4.19
CA LEU A 171 -14.03 6.08 4.17
C LEU A 171 -14.54 5.68 5.57
N CYS A 172 -13.99 6.26 6.64
CA CYS A 172 -14.31 5.92 8.02
C CYS A 172 -15.05 7.09 8.71
N LEU A 173 -16.22 6.81 9.28
CA LEU A 173 -17.03 7.79 10.02
C LEU A 173 -16.81 7.72 11.54
N GLY A 174 -16.43 6.57 12.06
CA GLY A 174 -16.23 6.38 13.50
C GLY A 174 -15.40 5.14 13.79
N ILE A 175 -14.74 5.13 14.94
CA ILE A 175 -13.91 4.00 15.38
C ILE A 175 -14.15 3.68 16.85
N GLU A 176 -13.89 2.42 17.20
CA GLU A 176 -13.72 1.98 18.58
C GLU A 176 -12.23 1.74 18.82
N VAL A 177 -11.71 2.25 19.93
CA VAL A 177 -10.28 2.17 20.26
C VAL A 177 -10.08 1.70 21.68
N VAL A 178 -9.13 0.79 21.89
CA VAL A 178 -8.57 0.50 23.21
C VAL A 178 -7.33 1.35 23.41
N THR A 179 -7.36 2.24 24.42
CA THR A 179 -6.25 3.11 24.81
C THR A 179 -5.12 2.33 25.50
N ALA A 180 -3.95 2.92 25.69
CA ALA A 180 -2.84 2.27 26.39
C ALA A 180 -3.15 1.91 27.86
N ASN A 181 -4.17 2.54 28.46
CA ASN A 181 -4.66 2.20 29.79
C ASN A 181 -5.67 1.04 29.79
N GLY A 182 -6.01 0.51 28.62
CA GLY A 182 -7.03 -0.52 28.45
C GLY A 182 -8.46 0.01 28.55
N GLU A 183 -8.67 1.31 28.50
CA GLU A 183 -10.01 1.90 28.43
C GLU A 183 -10.54 1.79 27.00
N VAL A 184 -11.85 1.57 26.89
CA VAL A 184 -12.52 1.49 25.59
C VAL A 184 -13.15 2.85 25.28
N TRP A 185 -12.69 3.47 24.21
CA TRP A 185 -13.40 4.61 23.64
C TRP A 185 -14.30 4.12 22.51
N ASP A 186 -15.63 4.25 22.74
CA ASP A 186 -16.65 3.96 21.74
C ASP A 186 -16.97 5.25 20.97
N GLY A 187 -16.34 5.42 19.83
CA GLY A 187 -16.60 6.49 18.85
C GLY A 187 -17.33 5.97 17.60
N LEU A 188 -18.06 4.85 17.69
CA LEU A 188 -18.78 4.24 16.56
C LEU A 188 -20.02 5.05 16.17
N ARG A 189 -19.83 6.29 15.77
CA ARG A 189 -20.90 7.17 15.30
C ARG A 189 -20.90 7.22 13.77
N GLY A 190 -22.02 6.85 13.15
CA GLY A 190 -22.20 6.94 11.69
C GLY A 190 -22.59 8.36 11.22
N LEU A 191 -22.06 9.39 11.85
CA LEU A 191 -22.39 10.79 11.57
C LEU A 191 -21.48 11.35 10.49
N ARG A 192 -22.08 12.07 9.53
CA ARG A 192 -21.34 12.82 8.51
C ARG A 192 -20.90 14.21 8.97
N LYS A 193 -21.47 14.70 10.06
CA LYS A 193 -21.15 15.99 10.68
C LYS A 193 -21.13 15.80 12.19
N ASP A 194 -19.96 16.00 12.80
CA ASP A 194 -19.77 16.03 14.26
C ASP A 194 -18.68 17.02 14.61
N ASN A 195 -19.06 18.18 15.14
CA ASN A 195 -18.15 19.25 15.57
C ASN A 195 -18.15 19.39 17.11
N THR A 196 -18.38 18.30 17.84
CA THR A 196 -18.50 18.32 19.31
C THR A 196 -17.14 18.15 20.02
N GLY A 197 -16.07 18.69 19.46
CA GLY A 197 -14.73 18.65 20.04
C GLY A 197 -13.66 18.35 18.99
N TYR A 198 -12.50 17.88 19.45
CA TYR A 198 -11.42 17.45 18.56
C TYR A 198 -11.82 16.18 17.80
N ASP A 199 -11.36 16.03 16.56
CA ASP A 199 -11.50 14.79 15.83
C ASP A 199 -10.50 13.75 16.36
N LEU A 200 -10.94 13.01 17.37
CA LEU A 200 -10.12 11.97 18.00
C LEU A 200 -9.93 10.78 17.07
N ARG A 201 -10.87 10.50 16.18
CA ARG A 201 -10.76 9.42 15.18
C ARG A 201 -9.48 9.56 14.37
N ASP A 202 -9.20 10.76 13.88
CA ASP A 202 -8.07 11.04 13.02
C ASP A 202 -6.71 11.03 13.73
N LEU A 203 -6.69 11.00 15.08
CA LEU A 203 -5.47 10.74 15.84
C LEU A 203 -5.03 9.28 15.76
N PHE A 204 -5.98 8.34 15.69
CA PHE A 204 -5.69 6.91 15.70
C PHE A 204 -5.54 6.34 14.28
N ILE A 205 -6.27 6.87 13.29
CA ILE A 205 -6.12 6.46 11.89
C ILE A 205 -4.76 6.93 11.37
N GLY A 206 -3.95 5.99 10.85
CA GLY A 206 -2.59 6.27 10.41
C GLY A 206 -1.54 6.29 11.52
N SER A 207 -1.92 5.95 12.78
CA SER A 207 -0.98 5.89 13.90
C SER A 207 -0.20 4.57 14.01
N GLU A 208 -0.47 3.61 13.13
CA GLU A 208 0.16 2.28 13.09
C GLU A 208 0.13 1.54 14.45
N GLY A 209 -0.96 1.74 15.21
CA GLY A 209 -1.14 1.13 16.52
C GLY A 209 -0.21 1.65 17.62
N THR A 210 0.45 2.79 17.41
CA THR A 210 1.35 3.39 18.41
C THR A 210 0.63 4.26 19.44
N LEU A 211 -0.58 4.75 19.15
CA LEU A 211 -1.36 5.62 20.02
C LEU A 211 -2.54 4.90 20.68
N GLY A 212 -3.04 3.83 20.07
CA GLY A 212 -4.17 3.05 20.51
C GLY A 212 -4.46 1.91 19.53
N LEU A 213 -5.34 0.99 19.92
CA LEU A 213 -5.68 -0.19 19.14
C LEU A 213 -7.10 -0.03 18.58
N ILE A 214 -7.25 0.13 17.27
CA ILE A 214 -8.55 0.17 16.61
C ILE A 214 -9.15 -1.24 16.63
N THR A 215 -10.35 -1.39 17.21
CA THR A 215 -11.02 -2.68 17.38
C THR A 215 -12.30 -2.82 16.59
N ALA A 216 -12.90 -1.70 16.15
CA ALA A 216 -14.03 -1.68 15.24
C ALA A 216 -14.10 -0.33 14.50
N ALA A 217 -14.85 -0.28 13.40
CA ALA A 217 -15.06 0.93 12.62
C ALA A 217 -16.45 0.98 11.99
N VAL A 218 -16.95 2.20 11.80
CA VAL A 218 -18.10 2.54 10.94
C VAL A 218 -17.57 3.03 9.61
N LEU A 219 -17.85 2.29 8.55
CA LEU A 219 -17.38 2.56 7.20
C LEU A 219 -18.49 3.13 6.34
N THR A 220 -18.16 4.10 5.49
CA THR A 220 -19.09 4.70 4.50
C THR A 220 -19.15 3.81 3.27
N LEU A 221 -20.39 3.53 2.83
CA LEU A 221 -20.68 2.85 1.58
C LEU A 221 -21.21 3.85 0.55
N PHE A 222 -21.02 3.53 -0.71
CA PHE A 222 -21.43 4.35 -1.84
C PHE A 222 -22.43 3.59 -2.72
N PRO A 223 -23.31 4.27 -3.48
CA PRO A 223 -24.08 3.61 -4.53
C PRO A 223 -23.13 2.91 -5.50
N LYS A 224 -23.42 1.64 -5.83
CA LYS A 224 -22.65 0.91 -6.84
C LYS A 224 -22.90 1.57 -8.20
N PRO A 225 -21.84 1.97 -8.95
CA PRO A 225 -22.02 2.49 -10.30
C PRO A 225 -22.61 1.41 -11.21
N LEU A 226 -23.51 1.80 -12.12
CA LEU A 226 -24.12 0.88 -13.08
C LEU A 226 -23.24 0.67 -14.32
N GLY A 227 -22.32 1.59 -14.60
CA GLY A 227 -21.33 1.46 -15.66
C GLY A 227 -19.92 1.68 -15.13
N VAL A 228 -18.99 0.82 -15.52
CA VAL A 228 -17.55 0.98 -15.29
C VAL A 228 -16.83 0.59 -16.57
N MET A 229 -16.02 1.51 -17.09
CA MET A 229 -15.27 1.31 -18.33
C MET A 229 -13.80 1.61 -18.12
N THR A 230 -12.96 0.75 -18.66
CA THR A 230 -11.50 0.81 -18.55
C THR A 230 -10.87 0.97 -19.93
N ALA A 231 -9.87 1.84 -20.03
CA ALA A 231 -9.02 1.96 -21.22
C ALA A 231 -7.54 1.89 -20.85
N LEU A 232 -6.75 1.41 -21.81
CA LEU A 232 -5.29 1.48 -21.80
C LEU A 232 -4.83 2.36 -22.96
N ALA A 233 -4.17 3.46 -22.66
CA ALA A 233 -3.71 4.43 -23.65
C ALA A 233 -2.18 4.47 -23.73
N ARG A 234 -1.64 4.69 -24.94
CA ARG A 234 -0.22 4.88 -25.19
C ARG A 234 0.12 6.35 -25.10
N VAL A 235 1.08 6.69 -24.26
CA VAL A 235 1.63 8.04 -24.11
C VAL A 235 3.11 8.08 -24.45
N SER A 236 3.61 9.23 -24.89
CA SER A 236 5.02 9.37 -25.28
C SER A 236 5.92 9.69 -24.08
N CYS A 237 5.36 10.31 -23.04
CA CYS A 237 6.10 10.73 -21.85
C CYS A 237 5.15 11.01 -20.65
N PRO A 238 5.69 11.21 -19.44
CA PRO A 238 4.88 11.57 -18.27
C PRO A 238 4.09 12.88 -18.42
N ALA A 239 4.54 13.83 -19.26
CA ALA A 239 3.80 15.07 -19.51
C ALA A 239 2.50 14.80 -20.28
N ASP A 240 2.52 13.88 -21.24
CA ASP A 240 1.32 13.46 -21.96
C ASP A 240 0.35 12.73 -21.02
N ALA A 241 0.86 11.91 -20.08
CA ALA A 241 0.03 11.28 -19.06
C ALA A 241 -0.68 12.31 -18.17
N LEU A 242 0.03 13.38 -17.77
CA LEU A 242 -0.58 14.48 -17.00
C LEU A 242 -1.64 15.22 -17.84
N ARG A 243 -1.37 15.47 -19.12
CA ARG A 243 -2.33 16.11 -20.01
C ARG A 243 -3.59 15.24 -20.22
N LEU A 244 -3.42 13.92 -20.34
CA LEU A 244 -4.54 12.98 -20.42
C LEU A 244 -5.39 13.02 -19.14
N LEU A 245 -4.76 13.12 -17.96
CA LEU A 245 -5.46 13.29 -16.69
C LEU A 245 -6.31 14.57 -16.68
N GLU A 246 -5.77 15.69 -17.15
CA GLU A 246 -6.49 16.96 -17.26
C GLU A 246 -7.71 16.84 -18.19
N ILE A 247 -7.55 16.17 -19.35
CA ILE A 247 -8.65 15.92 -20.29
C ILE A 247 -9.76 15.09 -19.63
N ALA A 248 -9.39 14.02 -18.92
CA ALA A 248 -10.34 13.17 -18.23
C ALA A 248 -11.07 13.91 -17.09
N GLN A 249 -10.35 14.72 -16.30
CA GLN A 249 -10.93 15.49 -15.18
C GLN A 249 -11.76 16.71 -15.64
N ALA A 250 -11.55 17.23 -16.86
CA ALA A 250 -12.33 18.33 -17.38
C ALA A 250 -13.82 17.96 -17.63
N ARG A 251 -14.13 16.68 -17.69
CA ARG A 251 -15.50 16.17 -17.77
C ARG A 251 -16.17 16.25 -16.40
N ARG A 252 -17.17 17.11 -16.27
CA ARG A 252 -17.89 17.33 -14.99
C ARG A 252 -18.83 16.20 -14.61
N ASP A 253 -19.26 15.43 -15.59
CA ASP A 253 -20.18 14.30 -15.52
C ASP A 253 -19.46 12.96 -15.39
N ALA A 254 -18.14 12.92 -15.67
CA ALA A 254 -17.34 11.72 -15.57
C ALA A 254 -16.83 11.53 -14.13
N ALA A 255 -16.92 10.31 -13.67
CA ALA A 255 -16.30 9.92 -12.43
C ALA A 255 -15.06 9.08 -12.74
N LEU A 256 -13.93 9.75 -12.84
CA LEU A 256 -12.63 9.08 -12.95
C LEU A 256 -12.35 8.32 -11.64
N THR A 257 -12.27 7.00 -11.72
CA THR A 257 -12.08 6.11 -10.55
C THR A 257 -10.68 5.54 -10.47
N GLY A 258 -9.97 5.43 -11.59
CA GLY A 258 -8.58 4.98 -11.62
C GLY A 258 -7.80 5.73 -12.68
N PHE A 259 -6.52 6.01 -12.40
CA PHE A 259 -5.59 6.62 -13.34
C PHE A 259 -4.15 6.21 -13.01
N GLU A 260 -3.66 5.20 -13.72
CA GLU A 260 -2.43 4.49 -13.45
C GLU A 260 -1.39 4.73 -14.54
N PHE A 261 -0.29 5.36 -14.19
CA PHE A 261 0.86 5.50 -15.07
C PHE A 261 1.74 4.25 -15.01
N MET A 262 2.24 3.80 -16.13
CA MET A 262 3.16 2.68 -16.28
C MET A 262 4.27 3.05 -17.27
N SER A 263 5.51 3.14 -16.79
CA SER A 263 6.66 3.36 -17.68
C SER A 263 6.89 2.16 -18.59
N ALA A 264 7.51 2.40 -19.73
CA ALA A 264 7.91 1.37 -20.68
C ALA A 264 8.73 0.24 -20.02
N VAL A 265 9.63 0.59 -19.10
CA VAL A 265 10.44 -0.40 -18.35
C VAL A 265 9.55 -1.29 -17.48
N SER A 266 8.54 -0.72 -16.84
CA SER A 266 7.66 -1.49 -15.95
C SER A 266 6.81 -2.51 -16.72
N THR A 267 6.26 -2.13 -17.88
CA THR A 267 5.47 -3.03 -18.74
C THR A 267 6.33 -4.05 -19.46
N GLN A 268 7.58 -3.71 -19.80
CA GLN A 268 8.55 -4.68 -20.32
C GLN A 268 8.82 -5.83 -19.35
N LEU A 269 8.95 -5.55 -18.06
CA LEU A 269 9.14 -6.60 -17.06
C LEU A 269 7.94 -7.57 -17.04
N VAL A 270 6.70 -7.06 -17.18
CA VAL A 270 5.53 -7.92 -17.28
C VAL A 270 5.60 -8.76 -18.57
N THR A 271 5.98 -8.17 -19.70
CA THR A 271 6.15 -8.91 -20.96
C THR A 271 7.21 -10.00 -20.85
N GLN A 272 8.29 -9.73 -20.12
CA GLN A 272 9.40 -10.67 -19.94
C GLN A 272 9.04 -11.85 -19.03
N TYR A 273 8.42 -11.59 -17.88
CA TYR A 273 8.20 -12.59 -16.84
C TYR A 273 6.79 -13.18 -16.86
N PHE A 274 5.80 -12.47 -17.40
CA PHE A 274 4.40 -12.87 -17.47
C PHE A 274 3.81 -12.60 -18.88
N PRO A 275 4.37 -13.21 -19.93
CA PRO A 275 4.01 -12.88 -21.32
C PRO A 275 2.53 -13.12 -21.63
N ASP A 276 1.88 -14.09 -20.98
CA ASP A 276 0.46 -14.36 -21.21
C ASP A 276 -0.45 -13.23 -20.67
N ILE A 277 -0.03 -12.57 -19.59
CA ILE A 277 -0.73 -11.40 -19.03
C ILE A 277 -0.50 -10.18 -19.92
N ALA A 278 0.71 -10.01 -20.43
CA ALA A 278 1.06 -8.86 -21.28
C ALA A 278 0.33 -8.84 -22.63
N LYS A 279 -0.15 -9.99 -23.14
CA LYS A 279 -0.86 -10.10 -24.43
C LYS A 279 -2.09 -9.20 -24.55
N VAL A 280 -2.78 -8.94 -23.45
CA VAL A 280 -4.01 -8.13 -23.44
C VAL A 280 -3.78 -6.67 -23.83
N GLY A 281 -2.58 -6.13 -23.57
CA GLY A 281 -2.18 -4.76 -23.86
C GLY A 281 -1.05 -4.64 -24.89
N ALA A 282 -0.68 -5.74 -25.56
CA ALA A 282 0.53 -5.82 -26.39
C ALA A 282 0.61 -4.75 -27.48
N GLU A 283 -0.52 -4.35 -28.08
CA GLU A 283 -0.60 -3.31 -29.09
C GLU A 283 -0.22 -1.93 -28.54
N ILE A 284 -0.50 -1.67 -27.26
CA ILE A 284 -0.23 -0.40 -26.57
C ILE A 284 1.15 -0.38 -25.94
N ILE A 285 1.49 -1.42 -25.17
CA ILE A 285 2.76 -1.44 -24.41
C ILE A 285 3.99 -1.82 -25.26
N GLY A 286 3.77 -2.23 -26.51
CA GLY A 286 4.82 -2.75 -27.38
C GLY A 286 5.14 -4.20 -27.01
N GLY A 287 4.48 -5.16 -27.65
CA GLY A 287 4.83 -6.58 -27.58
C GLY A 287 6.13 -6.83 -28.34
N ALA A 288 6.98 -7.72 -27.81
CA ALA A 288 8.08 -8.23 -28.61
C ALA A 288 7.50 -8.91 -29.86
N ASP A 289 7.85 -8.43 -31.03
CA ASP A 289 7.56 -9.11 -32.28
C ASP A 289 8.20 -10.50 -32.19
N THR A 290 7.39 -11.52 -31.97
CA THR A 290 7.83 -12.90 -31.83
C THR A 290 8.41 -13.47 -33.12
N SER A 291 8.33 -12.72 -34.23
CA SER A 291 8.92 -13.09 -35.54
C SER A 291 10.45 -12.90 -35.60
N THR A 292 11.07 -12.20 -34.65
CA THR A 292 12.52 -11.94 -34.59
C THR A 292 13.24 -12.73 -33.48
N ARG A 293 12.82 -13.93 -33.15
CA ARG A 293 13.63 -14.85 -32.34
C ARG A 293 14.90 -15.25 -33.11
N GLY A 294 15.89 -14.38 -33.14
CA GLY A 294 17.16 -14.69 -33.81
C GLY A 294 18.18 -13.57 -33.95
N ALA A 295 17.90 -12.36 -33.52
CA ALA A 295 18.88 -11.28 -33.64
C ALA A 295 18.96 -10.43 -32.39
N ASP A 296 20.17 -10.39 -31.82
CA ASP A 296 20.73 -9.43 -30.88
C ASP A 296 20.37 -9.54 -29.39
N ALA A 297 21.00 -10.52 -28.73
CA ALA A 297 21.28 -10.45 -27.30
C ALA A 297 22.13 -9.20 -26.92
N ALA A 298 22.70 -8.48 -27.89
CA ALA A 298 23.44 -7.24 -27.70
C ALA A 298 22.55 -6.00 -27.48
N ALA A 299 21.27 -6.03 -27.86
CA ALA A 299 20.34 -4.92 -27.67
C ALA A 299 19.89 -4.74 -26.20
N VAL A 300 20.08 -5.75 -25.36
CA VAL A 300 19.75 -5.71 -23.93
C VAL A 300 20.80 -4.91 -23.12
N ALA A 301 21.96 -4.63 -23.69
CA ALA A 301 23.06 -3.95 -23.01
C ALA A 301 22.95 -2.40 -23.00
N ASN A 302 21.94 -1.81 -23.65
CA ASN A 302 21.77 -0.36 -23.66
C ASN A 302 20.32 0.01 -23.35
N PRO A 303 19.96 0.33 -22.09
CA PRO A 303 18.59 0.51 -21.63
C PRO A 303 17.89 1.77 -22.17
N VAL A 304 18.58 2.59 -22.97
CA VAL A 304 18.08 3.90 -23.46
C VAL A 304 17.29 3.80 -24.76
N SER A 305 17.27 2.65 -25.44
CA SER A 305 16.47 2.52 -26.68
C SER A 305 15.98 1.09 -26.94
N VAL A 306 15.00 0.63 -26.18
CA VAL A 306 14.23 -0.52 -26.64
C VAL A 306 13.22 0.00 -27.67
N ARG A 307 13.54 -0.18 -28.95
CA ARG A 307 12.63 0.17 -30.05
C ARG A 307 11.30 -0.57 -29.83
N GLY A 308 10.22 0.20 -29.65
CA GLY A 308 8.85 -0.33 -29.59
C GLY A 308 8.20 -0.43 -28.23
N SER A 309 8.85 -0.04 -27.11
CA SER A 309 8.18 0.09 -25.83
C SER A 309 7.78 1.54 -25.56
N HIS A 310 6.58 1.72 -25.03
CA HIS A 310 5.98 3.03 -24.76
C HIS A 310 5.47 3.09 -23.32
N ASP A 311 5.48 4.29 -22.76
CA ASP A 311 4.75 4.57 -21.54
C ASP A 311 3.25 4.39 -21.79
N SER A 312 2.53 4.03 -20.79
CA SER A 312 1.09 3.79 -20.90
C SER A 312 0.33 4.28 -19.67
N VAL A 313 -0.94 4.56 -19.88
CA VAL A 313 -1.89 4.96 -18.85
C VAL A 313 -3.08 4.02 -18.88
N LEU A 314 -3.37 3.38 -17.77
CA LEU A 314 -4.64 2.68 -17.54
C LEU A 314 -5.58 3.65 -16.82
N LEU A 315 -6.75 3.89 -17.38
CA LEU A 315 -7.75 4.74 -16.75
C LEU A 315 -9.12 4.06 -16.70
N GLU A 316 -9.87 4.41 -15.65
CA GLU A 316 -11.20 3.85 -15.42
C GLU A 316 -12.18 4.98 -15.12
N ILE A 317 -13.31 4.94 -15.82
CA ILE A 317 -14.45 5.86 -15.62
C ILE A 317 -15.64 5.05 -15.14
N SER A 318 -16.33 5.54 -14.12
CA SER A 318 -17.59 4.98 -13.65
C SER A 318 -18.75 5.96 -13.87
N HIS A 319 -19.95 5.41 -14.16
CA HIS A 319 -21.17 6.18 -14.37
C HIS A 319 -22.33 5.62 -13.55
N PRO A 320 -23.15 6.48 -12.92
CA PRO A 320 -24.23 6.02 -12.05
C PRO A 320 -25.43 5.44 -12.81
N GLU A 321 -25.64 5.77 -14.08
CA GLU A 321 -26.85 5.45 -14.83
C GLU A 321 -26.73 4.20 -15.70
N SER A 322 -25.61 4.03 -16.43
CA SER A 322 -25.45 2.90 -17.34
C SER A 322 -23.99 2.67 -17.79
N GLU A 323 -23.74 1.48 -18.29
CA GLU A 323 -22.49 1.12 -18.97
C GLU A 323 -22.33 1.89 -20.29
N SER A 324 -23.42 2.06 -21.06
CA SER A 324 -23.40 2.85 -22.30
C SER A 324 -22.95 4.30 -22.08
N ALA A 325 -23.42 4.94 -21.00
CA ALA A 325 -22.99 6.29 -20.67
C ALA A 325 -21.50 6.33 -20.27
N ALA A 326 -21.03 5.34 -19.50
CA ALA A 326 -19.60 5.24 -19.16
C ALA A 326 -18.73 5.03 -20.41
N THR A 327 -19.19 4.20 -21.35
CA THR A 327 -18.50 3.95 -22.63
C THR A 327 -18.40 5.22 -23.45
N GLU A 328 -19.51 5.91 -23.69
CA GLU A 328 -19.53 7.16 -24.46
C GLU A 328 -18.60 8.22 -23.86
N MET A 329 -18.59 8.34 -22.54
CA MET A 329 -17.70 9.28 -21.84
C MET A 329 -16.23 8.93 -22.05
N LEU A 330 -15.87 7.66 -21.89
CA LEU A 330 -14.51 7.19 -22.07
C LEU A 330 -14.04 7.37 -23.53
N GLU A 331 -14.89 7.02 -24.49
CA GLU A 331 -14.61 7.22 -25.91
C GLU A 331 -14.39 8.70 -26.26
N GLN A 332 -15.16 9.61 -25.69
CA GLN A 332 -14.98 11.05 -25.89
C GLN A 332 -13.67 11.56 -25.27
N VAL A 333 -13.25 11.04 -24.12
CA VAL A 333 -11.94 11.34 -23.51
C VAL A 333 -10.82 10.86 -24.42
N MET A 334 -10.90 9.62 -24.91
CA MET A 334 -9.89 9.05 -25.83
C MET A 334 -9.83 9.79 -27.16
N ALA A 335 -10.99 10.09 -27.78
CA ALA A 335 -11.07 10.82 -29.03
C ALA A 335 -10.40 12.21 -28.91
N ARG A 336 -10.71 12.95 -27.85
CA ARG A 336 -10.09 14.25 -27.60
C ARG A 336 -8.59 14.14 -27.38
N ALA A 337 -8.14 13.14 -26.64
CA ALA A 337 -6.71 12.92 -26.37
C ALA A 337 -5.94 12.56 -27.67
N LEU A 338 -6.57 11.81 -28.59
CA LEU A 338 -6.03 11.54 -29.94
C LEU A 338 -5.99 12.80 -30.80
N GLU A 339 -7.07 13.59 -30.84
CA GLU A 339 -7.14 14.85 -31.57
C GLU A 339 -6.05 15.86 -31.12
N GLU A 340 -5.83 15.96 -29.81
CA GLU A 340 -4.78 16.81 -29.23
C GLU A 340 -3.37 16.16 -29.33
N SER A 341 -3.24 14.96 -29.92
CA SER A 341 -1.97 14.18 -30.02
C SER A 341 -1.32 13.89 -28.65
N VAL A 342 -2.11 13.82 -27.59
CA VAL A 342 -1.68 13.46 -26.23
C VAL A 342 -1.46 11.96 -26.10
N ILE A 343 -2.25 11.18 -26.81
CA ILE A 343 -2.08 9.74 -26.94
C ILE A 343 -1.88 9.37 -28.41
N SER A 344 -1.13 8.32 -28.68
CA SER A 344 -0.93 7.82 -30.04
C SER A 344 -1.86 6.65 -30.38
N ASP A 345 -2.37 5.94 -29.40
CA ASP A 345 -3.25 4.79 -29.54
C ASP A 345 -3.94 4.46 -28.21
N ALA A 346 -5.09 3.75 -28.23
CA ALA A 346 -5.78 3.30 -27.05
C ALA A 346 -6.63 2.05 -27.29
N ILE A 347 -6.70 1.18 -26.27
CA ILE A 347 -7.63 0.05 -26.18
C ILE A 347 -8.72 0.40 -25.17
N VAL A 348 -9.98 0.38 -25.59
CA VAL A 348 -11.15 0.47 -24.69
C VAL A 348 -11.66 -0.95 -24.47
N ALA A 349 -11.78 -1.37 -23.21
CA ALA A 349 -12.25 -2.69 -22.87
C ALA A 349 -13.70 -2.90 -23.33
N GLN A 350 -13.94 -3.98 -24.09
CA GLN A 350 -15.25 -4.33 -24.64
C GLN A 350 -16.03 -5.30 -23.73
N SER A 351 -15.46 -5.71 -22.61
CA SER A 351 -16.08 -6.60 -21.64
C SER A 351 -15.43 -6.47 -20.26
N TYR A 352 -16.18 -6.85 -19.22
CA TYR A 352 -15.64 -6.95 -17.86
C TYR A 352 -14.36 -7.82 -17.77
N ALA A 353 -14.32 -8.92 -18.52
CA ALA A 353 -13.15 -9.80 -18.55
C ALA A 353 -11.92 -9.10 -19.14
N GLN A 354 -12.11 -8.30 -20.20
CA GLN A 354 -11.02 -7.51 -20.78
C GLN A 354 -10.56 -6.40 -19.83
N ALA A 355 -11.48 -5.67 -19.22
CA ALA A 355 -11.16 -4.65 -18.20
C ALA A 355 -10.34 -5.26 -17.06
N LYS A 356 -10.79 -6.40 -16.51
CA LYS A 356 -10.07 -7.14 -15.46
C LYS A 356 -8.65 -7.56 -15.91
N ASN A 357 -8.49 -7.99 -17.14
CA ASN A 357 -7.17 -8.35 -17.66
C ASN A 357 -6.24 -7.14 -17.82
N LEU A 358 -6.77 -5.97 -18.20
CA LEU A 358 -6.00 -4.72 -18.24
C LEU A 358 -5.53 -4.30 -16.84
N TRP A 359 -6.40 -4.39 -15.84
CA TRP A 359 -6.01 -4.19 -14.44
C TRP A 359 -4.97 -5.21 -13.98
N HIS A 360 -5.14 -6.48 -14.34
CA HIS A 360 -4.19 -7.53 -13.98
C HIS A 360 -2.79 -7.28 -14.59
N LEU A 361 -2.71 -6.71 -15.78
CA LEU A 361 -1.44 -6.23 -16.36
C LEU A 361 -0.75 -5.22 -15.42
N ARG A 362 -1.50 -4.21 -14.95
CA ARG A 362 -0.98 -3.17 -14.03
C ARG A 362 -0.54 -3.75 -12.68
N GLU A 363 -1.35 -4.60 -12.09
CA GLU A 363 -1.08 -5.24 -10.80
C GLU A 363 0.14 -6.16 -10.84
N THR A 364 0.37 -6.81 -11.97
CA THR A 364 1.48 -7.76 -12.17
C THR A 364 2.85 -7.07 -12.20
N ILE A 365 2.94 -5.75 -12.42
CA ILE A 365 4.23 -5.02 -12.41
C ILE A 365 5.01 -5.28 -11.12
N THR A 366 4.36 -5.28 -9.97
CA THR A 366 5.02 -5.52 -8.67
C THR A 366 5.62 -6.94 -8.60
N LEU A 367 4.93 -7.93 -9.14
CA LEU A 367 5.40 -9.32 -9.20
C LEU A 367 6.54 -9.45 -10.21
N ALA A 368 6.39 -8.87 -11.41
CA ALA A 368 7.41 -8.89 -12.44
C ALA A 368 8.72 -8.24 -11.99
N ALA A 369 8.63 -7.12 -11.28
CA ALA A 369 9.79 -6.47 -10.68
C ALA A 369 10.44 -7.32 -9.57
N ALA A 370 9.68 -8.13 -8.84
CA ALA A 370 10.20 -9.06 -7.84
C ALA A 370 10.91 -10.27 -8.47
N GLU A 371 10.37 -10.80 -9.58
CA GLU A 371 11.00 -11.87 -10.37
C GLU A 371 12.31 -11.41 -11.03
N ASP A 372 12.39 -10.15 -11.47
CA ASP A 372 13.61 -9.56 -11.98
C ASP A 372 14.73 -9.52 -10.95
N GLY A 373 14.39 -9.22 -9.71
CA GLY A 373 15.32 -9.30 -8.58
C GLY A 373 15.16 -8.20 -7.54
N PRO A 374 16.06 -8.17 -6.54
CA PRO A 374 16.07 -7.13 -5.51
C PRO A 374 16.29 -5.74 -6.14
N HIS A 375 15.50 -4.76 -5.71
CA HIS A 375 15.58 -3.37 -6.17
C HIS A 375 15.18 -2.40 -5.06
N ILE A 376 15.59 -1.14 -5.19
CA ILE A 376 15.27 -0.07 -4.23
C ILE A 376 13.87 0.43 -4.52
N LYS A 377 12.98 0.33 -3.54
CA LYS A 377 11.58 0.74 -3.66
C LYS A 377 11.35 2.07 -2.98
N HIS A 378 10.72 2.98 -3.72
CA HIS A 378 10.17 4.21 -3.17
C HIS A 378 8.65 4.23 -3.41
N ASP A 379 7.93 4.59 -2.38
CA ASP A 379 6.49 4.82 -2.38
C ASP A 379 6.30 6.28 -1.95
N ILE A 380 6.27 7.19 -2.92
CA ILE A 380 6.31 8.63 -2.70
C ILE A 380 5.02 9.29 -3.20
N ALA A 381 4.66 10.38 -2.57
CA ALA A 381 3.60 11.25 -3.08
C ALA A 381 4.14 12.65 -3.33
N LEU A 382 3.68 13.25 -4.42
CA LEU A 382 4.03 14.61 -4.85
C LEU A 382 2.75 15.38 -5.21
N PRO A 383 2.75 16.72 -5.10
CA PRO A 383 1.74 17.50 -5.80
C PRO A 383 1.69 17.06 -7.28
N ILE A 384 0.50 16.82 -7.81
CA ILE A 384 0.33 16.30 -9.20
C ILE A 384 1.09 17.18 -10.20
N SER A 385 1.08 18.49 -10.01
CA SER A 385 1.82 19.45 -10.84
C SER A 385 3.35 19.28 -10.81
N SER A 386 3.90 18.58 -9.83
CA SER A 386 5.34 18.36 -9.68
C SER A 386 5.80 17.00 -10.18
N LEU A 387 4.88 16.09 -10.53
CA LEU A 387 5.23 14.72 -10.95
C LEU A 387 6.14 14.68 -12.18
N VAL A 388 5.79 15.45 -13.20
CA VAL A 388 6.53 15.48 -14.49
C VAL A 388 7.95 16.00 -14.28
N SER A 389 8.11 17.12 -13.57
CA SER A 389 9.43 17.69 -13.30
C SER A 389 10.26 16.77 -12.41
N PHE A 390 9.64 16.15 -11.40
CA PHE A 390 10.32 15.17 -10.55
C PHE A 390 10.85 13.99 -11.34
N ILE A 391 10.00 13.34 -12.17
CA ILE A 391 10.43 12.20 -12.99
C ILE A 391 11.58 12.60 -13.92
N SER A 392 11.41 13.70 -14.67
CA SER A 392 12.43 14.14 -15.63
C SER A 392 13.78 14.44 -14.98
N GLU A 393 13.78 15.22 -13.89
CA GLU A 393 15.00 15.62 -13.19
C GLU A 393 15.65 14.46 -12.45
N MET A 394 14.85 13.61 -11.78
CA MET A 394 15.34 12.48 -11.01
C MET A 394 15.87 11.37 -11.92
N ASP A 395 15.19 11.08 -13.04
CA ASP A 395 15.64 10.10 -14.02
C ASP A 395 17.00 10.52 -14.60
N GLN A 396 17.15 11.79 -14.99
CA GLN A 396 18.41 12.32 -15.50
C GLN A 396 19.54 12.22 -14.45
N GLU A 397 19.25 12.61 -13.21
CA GLU A 397 20.23 12.53 -12.11
C GLU A 397 20.65 11.07 -11.86
N MET A 398 19.67 10.15 -11.74
CA MET A 398 19.94 8.75 -11.44
C MET A 398 20.70 8.05 -12.56
N LEU A 399 20.30 8.21 -13.81
CA LEU A 399 20.95 7.60 -14.98
C LEU A 399 22.38 8.13 -15.17
N THR A 400 22.62 9.40 -14.82
CA THR A 400 23.96 9.99 -14.86
C THR A 400 24.85 9.47 -13.74
N ALA A 401 24.33 9.40 -12.51
CA ALA A 401 25.09 8.99 -11.35
C ALA A 401 25.36 7.47 -11.29
N TYR A 402 24.44 6.68 -11.85
CA TYR A 402 24.49 5.21 -11.84
C TYR A 402 24.21 4.65 -13.25
N PRO A 403 25.19 4.67 -14.17
CA PRO A 403 24.97 4.21 -15.54
C PRO A 403 24.48 2.75 -15.59
N GLY A 404 23.46 2.50 -16.41
CA GLY A 404 22.91 1.17 -16.65
C GLY A 404 21.83 0.71 -15.67
N ILE A 405 21.49 1.50 -14.64
CA ILE A 405 20.32 1.22 -13.79
C ILE A 405 19.04 1.26 -14.62
N ARG A 406 18.00 0.63 -14.08
CA ARG A 406 16.66 0.65 -14.68
C ARG A 406 15.68 1.30 -13.72
N LEU A 407 14.90 2.23 -14.23
CA LEU A 407 13.90 2.98 -13.49
C LEU A 407 12.52 2.36 -13.74
N ILE A 408 11.99 1.68 -12.73
CA ILE A 408 10.70 1.00 -12.80
C ILE A 408 9.66 1.92 -12.17
N ASN A 409 9.21 2.91 -12.98
CA ASN A 409 8.28 3.95 -12.55
C ASN A 409 6.85 3.56 -12.92
N PHE A 410 5.97 3.52 -11.93
CA PHE A 410 4.55 3.29 -12.11
C PHE A 410 3.77 3.80 -10.88
N GLY A 411 2.47 4.01 -10.99
CA GLY A 411 1.70 4.40 -9.81
C GLY A 411 0.40 5.12 -10.12
N HIS A 412 -0.26 5.53 -9.05
CA HIS A 412 -1.54 6.24 -9.01
C HIS A 412 -1.33 7.72 -9.38
N PHE A 413 -1.09 7.97 -10.67
CA PHE A 413 -0.71 9.30 -11.15
C PHE A 413 -1.79 10.36 -10.88
N GLY A 414 -3.06 9.90 -10.81
CA GLY A 414 -4.22 10.76 -10.59
C GLY A 414 -4.29 11.38 -9.20
N ASP A 415 -3.64 10.80 -8.18
CA ASP A 415 -3.57 11.31 -6.80
C ASP A 415 -2.17 11.71 -6.35
N GLY A 416 -1.19 11.63 -7.26
CA GLY A 416 0.19 12.04 -7.00
C GLY A 416 1.08 10.97 -6.39
N ASN A 417 0.63 9.73 -6.24
CA ASN A 417 1.45 8.63 -5.75
C ASN A 417 2.27 8.00 -6.87
N LEU A 418 3.57 7.90 -6.66
CA LEU A 418 4.52 7.29 -7.60
C LEU A 418 5.37 6.23 -6.90
N HIS A 419 5.38 5.03 -7.45
CA HIS A 419 6.37 4.01 -7.14
C HIS A 419 7.61 4.25 -8.00
N TYR A 420 8.57 5.00 -7.46
CA TYR A 420 9.84 5.31 -8.12
C TYR A 420 10.88 4.26 -7.73
N ASN A 421 10.96 3.16 -8.48
CA ASN A 421 11.84 2.05 -8.12
C ASN A 421 13.11 2.04 -8.97
N VAL A 422 14.26 1.79 -8.31
CA VAL A 422 15.57 1.74 -8.95
C VAL A 422 16.11 0.32 -8.89
N ALA A 423 16.20 -0.32 -10.06
CA ALA A 423 16.78 -1.64 -10.21
C ALA A 423 18.26 -1.54 -10.66
N PRO A 424 19.13 -2.43 -10.17
CA PRO A 424 20.54 -2.48 -10.58
C PRO A 424 20.72 -2.65 -12.09
N PRO A 425 21.92 -2.32 -12.61
CA PRO A 425 22.27 -2.61 -14.00
C PRO A 425 22.14 -4.11 -14.32
N VAL A 426 21.65 -4.44 -15.51
CA VAL A 426 21.67 -5.82 -16.00
C VAL A 426 23.11 -6.17 -16.37
N THR A 427 23.67 -7.19 -15.72
CA THR A 427 24.97 -7.74 -16.14
C THR A 427 24.78 -8.56 -17.41
N ALA A 428 25.81 -8.59 -18.30
CA ALA A 428 25.80 -9.29 -19.58
C ALA A 428 25.63 -10.82 -19.48
N VAL A 429 25.43 -11.37 -18.27
CA VAL A 429 25.11 -12.78 -18.02
C VAL A 429 23.60 -12.97 -18.16
N ALA A 430 23.13 -12.99 -19.39
CA ALA A 430 21.71 -13.17 -19.69
C ALA A 430 21.45 -14.60 -20.11
N GLY A 431 20.78 -15.36 -19.23
CA GLY A 431 20.24 -16.67 -19.55
C GLY A 431 19.24 -17.16 -18.50
N PRO A 432 18.31 -18.05 -18.88
CA PRO A 432 17.31 -18.60 -17.95
C PRO A 432 17.84 -19.74 -17.05
N SER A 433 19.16 -20.01 -17.04
CA SER A 433 19.71 -21.09 -16.20
C SER A 433 19.79 -20.69 -14.73
N GLY A 434 19.58 -21.62 -13.80
CA GLY A 434 19.54 -21.36 -12.36
C GLY A 434 20.84 -20.76 -11.79
N LEU A 435 22.01 -21.08 -12.38
CA LEU A 435 23.30 -20.52 -12.01
C LEU A 435 23.41 -19.02 -12.37
N GLU A 436 22.95 -18.64 -13.55
CA GLU A 436 22.93 -17.26 -14.03
C GLU A 436 21.96 -16.38 -13.23
N ALA A 437 20.80 -16.92 -12.84
CA ALA A 437 19.85 -16.25 -11.97
C ALA A 437 20.44 -15.99 -10.57
N ALA A 438 21.17 -16.94 -10.01
CA ALA A 438 21.85 -16.78 -8.72
C ALA A 438 22.97 -15.73 -8.78
N GLN A 439 23.77 -15.69 -9.83
CA GLN A 439 24.83 -14.70 -10.05
C GLN A 439 24.24 -13.30 -10.24
N ARG A 440 23.16 -13.17 -11.00
CA ARG A 440 22.44 -11.90 -11.17
C ARG A 440 21.91 -11.40 -9.82
N ARG A 441 21.28 -12.27 -9.04
CA ARG A 441 20.76 -11.94 -7.71
C ARG A 441 21.87 -11.49 -6.78
N GLN A 442 23.04 -12.15 -6.80
CA GLN A 442 24.20 -11.76 -6.01
C GLN A 442 24.70 -10.37 -6.38
N HIS A 443 24.84 -10.08 -7.68
CA HIS A 443 25.22 -8.76 -8.17
C HIS A 443 24.23 -7.66 -7.74
N TYR A 444 22.93 -7.95 -7.77
CA TYR A 444 21.91 -7.00 -7.31
C TYR A 444 22.03 -6.74 -5.80
N VAL A 445 22.27 -7.77 -4.99
CA VAL A 445 22.47 -7.62 -3.55
C VAL A 445 23.71 -6.76 -3.27
N GLU A 446 24.80 -6.97 -4.00
CA GLU A 446 26.04 -6.17 -3.87
C GLU A 446 25.79 -4.70 -4.25
N PHE A 447 25.10 -4.44 -5.36
CA PHE A 447 24.73 -3.08 -5.75
C PHE A 447 23.89 -2.39 -4.67
N LEU A 448 22.87 -3.06 -4.16
CA LEU A 448 22.02 -2.51 -3.10
C LEU A 448 22.84 -2.22 -1.83
N SER A 449 23.71 -3.14 -1.40
CA SER A 449 24.52 -2.94 -0.20
C SER A 449 25.41 -1.70 -0.28
N CYS A 450 25.86 -1.34 -1.49
CA CYS A 450 26.71 -0.16 -1.73
C CYS A 450 25.93 1.13 -1.91
N HIS A 451 24.73 1.07 -2.48
CA HIS A 451 24.09 2.27 -3.05
C HIS A 451 22.66 2.56 -2.52
N GLU A 452 21.99 1.59 -1.85
CA GLU A 452 20.58 1.75 -1.44
C GLU A 452 20.37 3.03 -0.61
N ASP A 453 21.17 3.26 0.41
CA ASP A 453 20.99 4.43 1.31
C ASP A 453 21.26 5.76 0.59
N THR A 454 22.26 5.78 -0.29
CA THR A 454 22.59 7.00 -1.05
C THR A 454 21.52 7.33 -2.08
N ILE A 455 21.04 6.33 -2.82
CA ILE A 455 19.95 6.50 -3.78
C ILE A 455 18.68 6.93 -3.08
N ARG A 456 18.31 6.24 -2.00
CA ARG A 456 17.12 6.57 -1.21
C ARG A 456 17.18 8.00 -0.69
N LYS A 457 18.33 8.41 -0.16
CA LYS A 457 18.52 9.78 0.31
C LYS A 457 18.31 10.81 -0.82
N ARG A 458 18.89 10.59 -2.01
CA ARG A 458 18.75 11.53 -3.14
C ARG A 458 17.28 11.65 -3.58
N VAL A 459 16.58 10.53 -3.73
CA VAL A 459 15.17 10.51 -4.09
C VAL A 459 14.34 11.26 -3.04
N HIS A 460 14.52 10.93 -1.76
CA HIS A 460 13.76 11.57 -0.68
C HIS A 460 14.09 13.06 -0.50
N ASP A 461 15.35 13.46 -0.63
CA ASP A 461 15.74 14.88 -0.60
C ASP A 461 15.00 15.67 -1.70
N ARG A 462 14.89 15.11 -2.91
CA ARG A 462 14.17 15.74 -4.03
C ARG A 462 12.66 15.78 -3.77
N VAL A 463 12.08 14.70 -3.26
CA VAL A 463 10.66 14.63 -2.89
C VAL A 463 10.31 15.74 -1.89
N ILE A 464 11.09 15.88 -0.83
CA ILE A 464 10.85 16.89 0.19
C ILE A 464 11.05 18.31 -0.38
N ALA A 465 12.06 18.55 -1.21
CA ALA A 465 12.27 19.84 -1.88
C ALA A 465 11.09 20.25 -2.76
N MET A 466 10.31 19.27 -3.25
CA MET A 466 9.09 19.49 -4.03
C MET A 466 7.79 19.39 -3.20
N ASN A 467 7.88 19.54 -1.86
CA ASN A 467 6.75 19.43 -0.93
C ASN A 467 6.00 18.09 -0.96
N GLY A 468 6.70 17.01 -1.27
CA GLY A 468 6.15 15.67 -1.31
C GLY A 468 6.27 14.90 0.01
N SER A 469 5.81 13.65 -0.02
CA SER A 469 5.88 12.69 1.08
C SER A 469 6.75 11.48 0.69
N ILE A 470 7.57 11.02 1.63
CA ILE A 470 8.43 9.84 1.48
C ILE A 470 7.68 8.52 1.74
N SER A 471 6.40 8.58 2.08
CA SER A 471 5.52 7.44 2.26
C SER A 471 4.10 7.82 1.89
N ALA A 472 3.64 7.39 0.71
CA ALA A 472 2.31 7.67 0.22
C ALA A 472 1.26 6.75 0.89
N GLU A 473 1.50 5.43 0.90
CA GLU A 473 0.56 4.42 1.33
C GLU A 473 1.09 3.51 2.45
N HIS A 474 2.38 3.16 2.42
CA HIS A 474 2.93 2.05 3.20
C HIS A 474 3.14 2.35 4.69
N GLY A 475 2.98 3.59 5.14
CA GLY A 475 3.32 4.03 6.48
C GLY A 475 4.84 4.06 6.73
N LEU A 476 5.22 4.40 7.95
CA LEU A 476 6.64 4.49 8.35
C LEU A 476 7.17 3.17 8.89
N GLY A 477 6.39 2.49 9.74
CA GLY A 477 6.78 1.26 10.40
C GLY A 477 8.13 1.36 11.09
N GLN A 478 8.94 0.30 10.95
CA GLN A 478 10.37 0.29 11.30
C GLN A 478 11.22 0.88 10.17
N LEU A 479 10.75 0.71 8.92
CA LEU A 479 11.55 0.96 7.71
C LEU A 479 11.93 2.43 7.56
N ARG A 480 11.01 3.35 7.83
CA ARG A 480 11.16 4.78 7.55
C ARG A 480 11.16 5.67 8.79
N ARG A 481 11.23 5.07 9.98
CA ARG A 481 11.24 5.79 11.24
C ARG A 481 12.37 6.84 11.32
N ASP A 482 13.59 6.43 11.01
CA ASP A 482 14.75 7.33 11.11
C ASP A 482 14.79 8.35 9.95
N GLU A 483 14.20 8.01 8.79
CA GLU A 483 13.97 8.94 7.69
C GLU A 483 12.92 10.01 8.06
N ALA A 484 11.84 9.62 8.75
CA ALA A 484 10.86 10.58 9.25
C ALA A 484 11.50 11.62 10.16
N LYS A 485 12.42 11.21 11.06
CA LYS A 485 13.19 12.15 11.92
C LYS A 485 14.06 13.12 11.11
N ARG A 486 14.56 12.69 9.95
CA ARG A 486 15.39 13.53 9.06
C ARG A 486 14.57 14.59 8.34
N TYR A 487 13.37 14.25 7.90
CA TYR A 487 12.60 15.08 6.96
C TYR A 487 11.45 15.86 7.60
N LYS A 488 10.93 15.41 8.73
CA LYS A 488 9.93 16.17 9.45
C LYS A 488 10.54 17.35 10.20
N SER A 489 9.81 18.45 10.24
CA SER A 489 10.24 19.62 11.01
C SER A 489 10.35 19.30 12.51
N PRO A 490 11.20 20.02 13.26
CA PRO A 490 11.27 19.86 14.72
C PRO A 490 9.92 20.05 15.41
N VAL A 491 9.06 20.92 14.88
CA VAL A 491 7.71 21.15 15.43
C VAL A 491 6.82 19.92 15.24
N GLU A 492 6.80 19.33 14.06
CA GLU A 492 6.05 18.08 13.80
C GLU A 492 6.53 16.94 14.71
N MET A 493 7.85 16.76 14.81
CA MET A 493 8.43 15.71 15.66
C MET A 493 8.06 15.92 17.13
N ASN A 494 8.11 17.16 17.63
CA ASN A 494 7.72 17.48 19.00
C ASN A 494 6.24 17.21 19.25
N LEU A 495 5.36 17.55 18.31
CA LEU A 495 3.92 17.25 18.42
C LEU A 495 3.66 15.74 18.42
N MET A 496 4.29 14.97 17.53
CA MET A 496 4.17 13.51 17.49
C MET A 496 4.66 12.88 18.80
N CYS A 497 5.81 13.30 19.32
CA CYS A 497 6.34 12.82 20.59
C CYS A 497 5.42 13.20 21.78
N ALA A 498 4.85 14.40 21.79
CA ALA A 498 3.92 14.82 22.83
C ALA A 498 2.63 14.00 22.82
N LEU A 499 2.06 13.75 21.64
CA LEU A 499 0.90 12.85 21.49
C LEU A 499 1.21 11.43 21.97
N LYS A 500 2.35 10.87 21.58
CA LYS A 500 2.78 9.54 22.04
C LYS A 500 2.92 9.49 23.56
N ALA A 501 3.60 10.47 24.16
CA ALA A 501 3.79 10.53 25.60
C ALA A 501 2.48 10.72 26.40
N ALA A 502 1.52 11.47 25.84
CA ALA A 502 0.22 11.67 26.45
C ALA A 502 -0.69 10.42 26.39
N LEU A 503 -0.70 9.74 25.23
CA LEU A 503 -1.62 8.62 25.00
C LEU A 503 -1.03 7.25 25.39
N ASP A 504 0.29 7.10 25.40
CA ASP A 504 1.00 5.88 25.83
C ASP A 504 2.22 6.21 26.69
N PRO A 505 2.03 6.71 27.92
CA PRO A 505 3.12 7.18 28.77
C PRO A 505 4.11 6.08 29.20
N ASN A 506 3.69 4.81 29.17
CA ASN A 506 4.56 3.67 29.47
C ASN A 506 5.24 3.08 28.23
N GLY A 507 4.95 3.59 27.02
CA GLY A 507 5.56 3.15 25.77
C GLY A 507 5.29 1.68 25.42
N ILE A 508 4.13 1.15 25.81
CA ILE A 508 3.81 -0.27 25.58
C ILE A 508 3.25 -0.57 24.20
N LEU A 509 2.68 0.41 23.52
CA LEU A 509 2.02 0.23 22.22
C LEU A 509 3.01 0.38 21.07
N ASN A 510 3.25 -0.70 20.37
CA ASN A 510 4.05 -0.81 19.16
C ASN A 510 5.40 -0.06 19.20
N PRO A 511 6.25 -0.29 20.21
CA PRO A 511 7.49 0.46 20.38
C PRO A 511 8.46 0.24 19.22
N GLY A 512 9.23 1.29 18.87
CA GLY A 512 10.19 1.25 17.78
C GLY A 512 9.58 1.35 16.37
N LYS A 513 8.30 1.72 16.28
CA LYS A 513 7.58 2.03 15.04
C LYS A 513 7.19 3.51 15.04
N VAL A 514 7.21 4.14 13.88
CA VAL A 514 6.85 5.55 13.65
C VAL A 514 7.82 6.55 14.30
N LEU A 515 8.11 6.39 15.60
CA LEU A 515 8.97 7.27 16.43
C LEU A 515 10.19 6.54 16.99
#